data_7e58316e4e69ab775a39e212e1765c07
#
_entry.id   7e58316e4e69ab775a39e212e1765c07
#
_cell.length_a   1.000
_cell.length_b   1.000
_cell.length_c   1.000
_cell.angle_alpha   90.00
_cell.angle_beta   90.00
_cell.angle_gamma   90.00
#
_symmetry.space_group_name_H-M   'P 1'
#
loop_
_entity.id
_entity.type
_entity.pdbx_description
1 polymer ?
#
loop_
_entity_poly.entity_id
_entity_poly.type
_entity_poly.pdbx_seq_one_letter_code
_entity_poly.pdbx_strand_id
1 'polypeptide(L)'
;MTEHVDKRRRVASPIVSTNTDDEVGQPHHTVATEANPSGAYDGLYLDSVNRSVLDFDFEKVCSVSLAHTNVYACLVCGKYFQGRGKSSHAYFHSIHQDHHVYIHLTTLKVYILPEGYEVTDPSLDDIRHVIDPKFTPAQLATLNCPPARGAPAVTDLARRPYLPGFIGISNNNHNDYVNVVVQALGHTPGFRDYFMGTDLTGRSELVQRFGLALRKLWNPRAFRGQLSLHELLQEVFKTSQGKFTATSQGDAADFMMWFLHHLHRGLGAKGRPPRTSMVYESFQGEMTVTTTPNRKQPVTMIPTTGNDGPTEVRTSFLVLSLDLPPALIFQDEVEKNLVPQVPIDDLLAKFDGTTTQELPGCTRRYRLHRLPRYLILTVKRFTRTNFTTEKNPTLVTFPVTGLDVGQLTRFGIEKEGDEPQSCRYDLVANISHSGRVGKPDSAYTVDLRRPTGQWYRIQDLNVETIDPQRLFLSETYIQVSIINSLDAKMVKHLERTGYS
;
A
#
# COMPACT_ATOMS: atom_id res chain seq x y z
N MET A 1 49.85 -32.46 -32.83
CA MET A 1 49.78 -31.18 -33.52
C MET A 1 49.22 -30.17 -32.50
N THR A 2 50.14 -29.37 -32.07
CA THR A 2 50.02 -28.30 -31.08
C THR A 2 49.37 -27.09 -31.68
N GLU A 3 48.46 -26.46 -30.98
CA GLU A 3 48.18 -25.04 -31.17
C GLU A 3 47.84 -24.34 -29.87
N HIS A 4 48.54 -23.25 -29.70
CA HIS A 4 48.56 -22.32 -28.57
C HIS A 4 47.24 -21.61 -28.35
N VAL A 5 46.82 -21.49 -27.10
CA VAL A 5 45.79 -20.51 -26.66
C VAL A 5 46.47 -19.42 -25.86
N ASP A 6 46.36 -18.24 -26.39
CA ASP A 6 46.96 -16.99 -25.96
C ASP A 6 46.25 -16.44 -24.70
N LYS A 7 47.01 -16.20 -23.63
CA LYS A 7 46.58 -15.59 -22.39
C LYS A 7 46.54 -14.08 -22.56
N ARG A 8 45.35 -13.51 -22.80
CA ARG A 8 45.14 -12.04 -22.68
C ARG A 8 45.00 -11.63 -21.21
N ARG A 9 45.98 -10.87 -20.75
CA ARG A 9 46.01 -10.16 -19.47
C ARG A 9 44.79 -9.24 -19.34
N ARG A 10 44.01 -9.39 -18.26
CA ARG A 10 43.07 -8.37 -17.80
C ARG A 10 43.87 -7.23 -17.16
N VAL A 11 43.79 -6.06 -17.77
CA VAL A 11 44.24 -4.81 -17.18
C VAL A 11 43.25 -4.39 -16.11
N ALA A 12 43.69 -4.31 -14.88
CA ALA A 12 42.92 -3.77 -13.77
C ALA A 12 42.75 -2.25 -13.93
N SER A 13 41.52 -1.79 -13.97
CA SER A 13 41.22 -0.35 -13.91
C SER A 13 41.45 0.15 -12.48
N PRO A 14 41.94 1.39 -12.30
CA PRO A 14 42.28 1.91 -10.98
C PRO A 14 41.00 2.16 -10.17
N ILE A 15 41.05 1.77 -8.92
CA ILE A 15 40.06 2.07 -7.87
C ILE A 15 40.08 3.59 -7.67
N VAL A 16 38.99 4.24 -8.05
CA VAL A 16 38.76 5.66 -7.69
C VAL A 16 38.40 5.69 -6.21
N SER A 17 39.30 6.23 -5.42
CA SER A 17 39.12 6.53 -4.01
C SER A 17 37.93 7.48 -3.82
N THR A 18 36.93 7.03 -3.05
CA THR A 18 35.85 7.87 -2.56
C THR A 18 36.39 8.86 -1.56
N ASN A 19 36.54 10.12 -1.95
CA ASN A 19 36.73 11.21 -1.00
C ASN A 19 35.40 11.45 -0.29
N THR A 20 35.31 10.97 0.90
CA THR A 20 34.33 11.40 1.90
C THR A 20 34.85 12.73 2.49
N ASP A 21 34.31 13.85 1.98
CA ASP A 21 34.43 15.13 2.69
C ASP A 21 33.38 15.18 3.80
N ASP A 22 33.62 14.40 4.85
CA ASP A 22 32.99 14.58 6.15
C ASP A 22 33.92 15.40 7.01
N GLU A 23 33.38 16.44 7.66
CA GLU A 23 34.05 17.36 8.54
C GLU A 23 34.89 16.68 9.61
N VAL A 24 36.19 16.72 9.47
CA VAL A 24 37.14 16.47 10.58
C VAL A 24 37.58 17.82 11.10
N GLY A 25 37.22 18.10 12.35
CA GLY A 25 37.57 19.31 13.05
C GLY A 25 39.09 19.53 13.13
N GLN A 26 39.52 20.72 12.79
CA GLN A 26 40.84 21.26 13.17
C GLN A 26 40.68 22.44 14.16
N PRO A 27 41.68 22.68 15.03
CA PRO A 27 41.52 23.49 16.21
C PRO A 27 41.63 25.01 15.90
N HIS A 28 40.86 25.71 16.65
CA HIS A 28 40.82 27.18 16.90
C HIS A 28 41.95 28.04 16.41
N HIS A 29 41.63 28.85 15.41
CA HIS A 29 42.12 30.23 15.33
C HIS A 29 40.92 31.17 15.38
N THR A 30 40.82 31.92 16.47
CA THR A 30 39.90 33.05 16.64
C THR A 30 40.21 34.13 15.61
N VAL A 31 39.34 34.18 14.59
CA VAL A 31 39.24 35.35 13.70
C VAL A 31 37.82 35.90 13.89
N ALA A 32 37.82 37.24 14.05
CA ALA A 32 36.66 38.04 14.38
C ALA A 32 35.41 37.68 13.59
N THR A 33 34.30 37.56 14.30
CA THR A 33 32.93 37.47 13.79
C THR A 33 32.65 38.70 12.93
N GLU A 34 32.82 38.59 11.63
CA GLU A 34 32.13 39.47 10.70
C GLU A 34 30.66 39.09 10.69
N ALA A 35 29.83 40.04 11.09
CA ALA A 35 28.38 39.93 11.04
C ALA A 35 27.97 39.61 9.61
N ASN A 36 27.34 38.45 9.39
CA ASN A 36 26.65 38.15 8.15
C ASN A 36 25.62 39.25 7.91
N PRO A 37 25.63 39.90 6.76
CA PRO A 37 24.56 40.80 6.36
C PRO A 37 23.36 39.94 5.90
N SER A 38 22.63 39.39 6.85
CA SER A 38 21.47 38.50 6.64
C SER A 38 20.22 39.25 6.17
N GLY A 39 20.31 40.12 5.25
CA GLY A 39 19.15 40.89 4.77
C GLY A 39 19.17 41.29 3.29
N ALA A 40 20.32 41.17 2.62
CA ALA A 40 20.47 41.72 1.25
C ALA A 40 20.34 40.66 0.13
N TYR A 41 20.32 39.35 0.44
CA TYR A 41 20.29 38.24 -0.53
C TYR A 41 19.09 37.31 -0.38
N ASP A 42 18.21 37.53 0.62
CA ASP A 42 16.99 36.75 0.83
C ASP A 42 15.96 37.04 -0.27
N GLY A 43 16.02 36.32 -1.34
CA GLY A 43 15.10 36.48 -2.47
C GLY A 43 15.79 36.50 -3.83
N LEU A 44 17.10 36.54 -3.88
CA LEU A 44 17.83 36.51 -5.15
C LEU A 44 17.54 35.19 -5.87
N TYR A 45 17.17 35.25 -7.14
CA TYR A 45 16.82 34.14 -8.03
C TYR A 45 15.52 33.34 -7.69
N LEU A 46 14.77 33.67 -6.64
CA LEU A 46 13.56 32.92 -6.29
C LEU A 46 12.43 33.10 -7.31
N ASP A 47 12.42 34.16 -8.06
CA ASP A 47 11.53 34.42 -9.18
C ASP A 47 11.74 33.46 -10.36
N SER A 48 12.93 32.85 -10.48
CA SER A 48 13.24 31.83 -11.48
C SER A 48 12.64 30.45 -11.18
N VAL A 49 12.09 30.23 -9.98
CA VAL A 49 11.52 28.96 -9.57
C VAL A 49 10.28 28.61 -10.37
N ASN A 50 10.34 27.51 -11.13
CA ASN A 50 9.27 27.06 -12.01
C ASN A 50 8.59 25.79 -11.46
N ARG A 51 7.50 25.97 -10.71
CA ARG A 51 6.75 24.89 -10.09
C ARG A 51 6.12 23.91 -11.09
N SER A 52 5.82 24.38 -12.30
CA SER A 52 5.12 23.56 -13.33
C SER A 52 5.96 22.40 -13.85
N VAL A 53 7.30 22.54 -13.80
CA VAL A 53 8.23 21.49 -14.24
C VAL A 53 8.67 20.56 -13.11
N LEU A 54 8.34 20.90 -11.85
CA LEU A 54 8.75 20.11 -10.69
C LEU A 54 7.90 18.84 -10.58
N ASP A 55 8.59 17.71 -10.47
CA ASP A 55 7.98 16.41 -10.22
C ASP A 55 8.87 15.64 -9.23
N PHE A 56 8.32 15.38 -8.03
CA PHE A 56 9.05 14.72 -6.96
C PHE A 56 8.58 13.28 -6.71
N ASP A 57 7.85 12.72 -7.65
CA ASP A 57 7.34 11.34 -7.58
C ASP A 57 8.29 10.33 -8.26
N PHE A 58 9.30 10.83 -8.95
CA PHE A 58 10.33 9.99 -9.57
C PHE A 58 11.46 9.64 -8.61
N GLU A 59 12.30 8.71 -9.07
CA GLU A 59 13.48 8.28 -8.34
C GLU A 59 14.46 9.45 -8.10
N LYS A 60 14.92 9.57 -6.86
CA LYS A 60 15.88 10.61 -6.45
C LYS A 60 17.30 10.25 -6.88
N VAL A 61 17.55 10.31 -8.18
CA VAL A 61 18.80 9.92 -8.83
C VAL A 61 19.39 11.08 -9.61
N CYS A 62 20.69 11.26 -9.49
CA CYS A 62 21.41 12.25 -10.30
C CYS A 62 21.27 11.95 -11.79
N SER A 63 20.86 12.92 -12.57
CA SER A 63 20.67 12.77 -14.04
C SER A 63 21.98 12.52 -14.79
N VAL A 64 23.16 12.66 -14.16
CA VAL A 64 24.47 12.48 -14.78
C VAL A 64 25.19 11.26 -14.22
N SER A 65 25.37 11.19 -12.89
CA SER A 65 26.15 10.12 -12.24
C SER A 65 25.35 8.89 -11.87
N LEU A 66 24.01 8.94 -11.94
CA LEU A 66 23.07 7.92 -11.47
C LEU A 66 23.22 7.61 -9.95
N ALA A 67 23.85 8.49 -9.20
CA ALA A 67 24.00 8.34 -7.76
C ALA A 67 22.71 8.71 -7.01
N HIS A 68 22.43 7.97 -5.93
CA HIS A 68 21.24 8.17 -5.07
C HIS A 68 21.54 8.99 -3.82
N THR A 69 22.82 9.33 -3.59
CA THR A 69 23.26 10.02 -2.39
C THR A 69 23.50 11.49 -2.67
N ASN A 70 23.16 12.36 -1.70
CA ASN A 70 23.41 13.78 -1.75
C ASN A 70 22.83 14.45 -3.02
N VAL A 71 21.55 14.13 -3.31
CA VAL A 71 20.87 14.59 -4.54
C VAL A 71 20.11 15.89 -4.30
N TYR A 72 20.31 16.84 -5.21
CA TYR A 72 19.66 18.15 -5.26
C TYR A 72 18.76 18.24 -6.49
N ALA A 73 17.55 18.78 -6.33
CA ALA A 73 16.68 19.14 -7.45
C ALA A 73 16.89 20.60 -7.81
N CYS A 74 17.14 20.86 -9.08
CA CYS A 74 17.10 22.23 -9.64
C CYS A 74 15.64 22.70 -9.70
N LEU A 75 15.29 23.77 -9.00
CA LEU A 75 13.92 24.30 -8.94
C LEU A 75 13.53 25.10 -10.18
N VAL A 76 14.46 25.30 -11.13
CA VAL A 76 14.22 25.99 -12.40
C VAL A 76 13.82 25.02 -13.51
N CYS A 77 14.51 23.86 -13.64
CA CYS A 77 14.25 22.89 -14.71
C CYS A 77 13.75 21.50 -14.23
N GLY A 78 13.67 21.25 -12.93
CA GLY A 78 13.19 20.00 -12.35
C GLY A 78 14.18 18.82 -12.41
N LYS A 79 15.40 18.98 -12.99
CA LYS A 79 16.41 17.92 -13.05
C LYS A 79 17.13 17.72 -11.73
N TYR A 80 17.59 16.50 -11.49
CA TYR A 80 18.27 16.10 -10.26
C TYR A 80 19.79 15.97 -10.47
N PHE A 81 20.58 16.48 -9.53
CA PHE A 81 22.04 16.50 -9.62
C PHE A 81 22.68 16.13 -8.27
N GLN A 82 23.80 15.42 -8.32
CA GLN A 82 24.57 15.06 -7.13
C GLN A 82 25.48 16.20 -6.68
N GLY A 83 25.48 16.50 -5.39
CA GLY A 83 26.41 17.39 -4.72
C GLY A 83 26.18 18.87 -5.01
N ARG A 84 26.75 19.76 -4.19
CA ARG A 84 26.72 21.24 -4.36
C ARG A 84 28.09 21.89 -4.32
N GLY A 85 29.15 21.13 -4.10
CA GLY A 85 30.53 21.66 -4.08
C GLY A 85 31.04 22.00 -5.48
N LYS A 86 32.14 22.74 -5.56
CA LYS A 86 32.71 23.31 -6.80
C LYS A 86 33.00 22.30 -7.93
N SER A 87 33.11 21.02 -7.62
CA SER A 87 33.33 19.94 -8.60
C SER A 87 32.12 19.05 -8.82
N SER A 88 30.93 19.42 -8.29
CA SER A 88 29.74 18.62 -8.34
C SER A 88 28.85 18.92 -9.55
N HIS A 89 27.96 17.98 -9.88
CA HIS A 89 27.04 18.11 -11.01
C HIS A 89 26.04 19.26 -10.85
N ALA A 90 25.53 19.51 -9.64
CA ALA A 90 24.62 20.66 -9.41
C ALA A 90 25.36 21.98 -9.59
N TYR A 91 26.61 22.09 -9.12
CA TYR A 91 27.43 23.26 -9.29
C TYR A 91 27.71 23.56 -10.77
N PHE A 92 28.10 22.53 -11.55
CA PHE A 92 28.31 22.72 -12.99
C PHE A 92 27.03 23.09 -13.73
N HIS A 93 25.90 22.50 -13.34
CA HIS A 93 24.62 22.83 -13.94
C HIS A 93 24.23 24.29 -13.65
N SER A 94 24.53 24.82 -12.45
CA SER A 94 24.23 26.21 -12.11
C SER A 94 25.01 27.20 -12.99
N ILE A 95 26.28 26.90 -13.30
CA ILE A 95 27.11 27.76 -14.16
C ILE A 95 26.73 27.63 -15.63
N HIS A 96 26.51 26.39 -16.13
CA HIS A 96 26.29 26.17 -17.56
C HIS A 96 24.88 26.54 -18.04
N GLN A 97 23.89 26.47 -17.18
CA GLN A 97 22.48 26.70 -17.54
C GLN A 97 21.91 27.96 -16.87
N ASP A 98 22.70 28.64 -16.06
CA ASP A 98 22.28 29.85 -15.29
C ASP A 98 21.06 29.55 -14.39
N HIS A 99 21.05 28.34 -13.77
CA HIS A 99 20.01 27.89 -12.85
C HIS A 99 20.55 27.89 -11.42
N HIS A 100 20.02 28.74 -10.56
CA HIS A 100 20.65 29.04 -9.27
C HIS A 100 19.98 28.35 -8.07
N VAL A 101 18.70 28.01 -8.13
CA VAL A 101 17.93 27.53 -6.96
C VAL A 101 17.86 26.01 -6.92
N TYR A 102 18.35 25.40 -5.82
CA TYR A 102 18.43 23.95 -5.63
C TYR A 102 17.89 23.53 -4.27
N ILE A 103 17.06 22.47 -4.23
CA ILE A 103 16.61 21.87 -2.98
C ILE A 103 17.28 20.50 -2.77
N HIS A 104 17.81 20.27 -1.57
CA HIS A 104 18.31 18.96 -1.18
C HIS A 104 17.14 18.01 -0.89
N LEU A 105 17.00 16.90 -1.63
CA LEU A 105 15.81 16.04 -1.61
C LEU A 105 15.60 15.25 -0.31
N THR A 106 16.61 15.17 0.57
CA THR A 106 16.48 14.48 1.87
C THR A 106 16.28 15.47 3.02
N THR A 107 17.07 16.57 3.06
CA THR A 107 17.03 17.56 4.16
C THR A 107 16.02 18.66 3.93
N LEU A 108 15.52 18.81 2.70
CA LEU A 108 14.61 19.87 2.24
C LEU A 108 15.16 21.30 2.40
N LYS A 109 16.47 21.42 2.60
CA LYS A 109 17.18 22.71 2.61
C LYS A 109 17.37 23.21 1.20
N VAL A 110 17.16 24.52 1.01
CA VAL A 110 17.33 25.16 -0.29
C VAL A 110 18.64 25.95 -0.30
N TYR A 111 19.35 25.86 -1.42
CA TYR A 111 20.64 26.49 -1.63
C TYR A 111 20.66 27.26 -2.95
N ILE A 112 21.34 28.38 -2.94
CA ILE A 112 21.68 29.11 -4.16
C ILE A 112 23.08 28.70 -4.61
N LEU A 113 23.21 28.26 -5.85
CA LEU A 113 24.47 27.89 -6.47
C LEU A 113 24.77 28.86 -7.64
N PRO A 114 26.02 29.19 -7.92
CA PRO A 114 27.27 28.63 -7.39
C PRO A 114 27.73 29.16 -6.04
N GLU A 115 27.08 30.20 -5.47
CA GLU A 115 27.50 30.94 -4.26
C GLU A 115 27.49 30.02 -3.01
N GLY A 116 26.59 29.06 -2.92
CA GLY A 116 26.58 28.00 -1.91
C GLY A 116 25.87 28.34 -0.59
N TYR A 117 25.14 29.44 -0.48
CA TYR A 117 24.42 29.82 0.74
C TYR A 117 23.03 29.18 0.82
N GLU A 118 22.56 28.92 2.06
CA GLU A 118 21.24 28.42 2.36
C GLU A 118 20.19 29.51 2.36
N VAL A 119 19.03 29.27 1.77
CA VAL A 119 17.89 30.17 1.75
C VAL A 119 16.73 29.62 2.54
N THR A 120 16.18 30.45 3.43
CA THR A 120 15.01 30.11 4.26
C THR A 120 13.90 31.10 3.94
N ASP A 121 13.18 30.85 2.85
CA ASP A 121 12.06 31.70 2.44
C ASP A 121 10.73 30.93 2.53
N PRO A 122 9.67 31.53 3.13
CA PRO A 122 8.33 30.90 3.22
C PRO A 122 7.68 30.63 1.87
N SER A 123 8.07 31.34 0.80
CA SER A 123 7.55 31.10 -0.54
C SER A 123 7.90 29.70 -1.10
N LEU A 124 8.89 29.02 -0.49
CA LEU A 124 9.33 27.67 -0.85
C LEU A 124 8.69 26.57 -0.01
N ASP A 125 7.85 26.91 0.96
CA ASP A 125 7.22 25.93 1.86
C ASP A 125 6.22 25.02 1.13
N ASP A 126 5.62 25.50 0.05
CA ASP A 126 4.77 24.70 -0.82
C ASP A 126 5.57 23.54 -1.46
N ILE A 127 6.81 23.81 -1.92
CA ILE A 127 7.70 22.80 -2.52
C ILE A 127 8.11 21.78 -1.46
N ARG A 128 8.52 22.24 -0.26
CA ARG A 128 8.86 21.36 0.87
C ARG A 128 7.68 20.45 1.23
N HIS A 129 6.48 21.03 1.26
CA HIS A 129 5.25 20.29 1.58
C HIS A 129 4.88 19.25 0.51
N VAL A 130 5.14 19.50 -0.77
CA VAL A 130 4.88 18.52 -1.84
C VAL A 130 5.86 17.34 -1.77
N ILE A 131 7.11 17.58 -1.40
CA ILE A 131 8.12 16.52 -1.27
C ILE A 131 7.82 15.63 -0.07
N ASP A 132 7.50 16.20 1.10
CA ASP A 132 7.18 15.48 2.34
C ASP A 132 5.97 16.12 3.03
N PRO A 133 4.75 15.80 2.60
CA PRO A 133 3.54 16.31 3.22
C PRO A 133 3.47 15.91 4.69
N LYS A 134 3.09 16.84 5.56
CA LYS A 134 2.87 16.59 7.00
C LYS A 134 1.45 16.93 7.38
N PHE A 135 0.86 16.11 8.24
CA PHE A 135 -0.51 16.26 8.71
C PHE A 135 -0.53 16.41 10.22
N THR A 136 -1.26 17.40 10.70
CA THR A 136 -1.55 17.55 12.12
C THR A 136 -2.70 16.61 12.54
N PRO A 137 -2.80 16.22 13.82
CA PRO A 137 -3.92 15.41 14.30
C PRO A 137 -5.30 16.02 14.00
N ALA A 138 -5.41 17.35 14.04
CA ALA A 138 -6.64 18.06 13.69
C ALA A 138 -7.01 17.88 12.20
N GLN A 139 -6.02 17.97 11.30
CA GLN A 139 -6.23 17.71 9.87
C GLN A 139 -6.64 16.26 9.61
N LEU A 140 -6.00 15.29 10.28
CA LEU A 140 -6.38 13.87 10.13
C LEU A 140 -7.82 13.61 10.57
N ALA A 141 -8.26 14.21 11.68
CA ALA A 141 -9.63 14.08 12.14
C ALA A 141 -10.67 14.59 11.11
N THR A 142 -10.33 15.64 10.36
CA THR A 142 -11.22 16.19 9.33
C THR A 142 -11.35 15.32 8.07
N LEU A 143 -10.38 14.44 7.78
CA LEU A 143 -10.42 13.57 6.60
C LEU A 143 -11.59 12.58 6.61
N ASN A 144 -12.10 12.25 7.80
CA ASN A 144 -13.22 11.32 7.99
C ASN A 144 -14.58 12.04 8.03
N CYS A 145 -14.57 13.37 7.96
CA CYS A 145 -15.79 14.18 8.00
C CYS A 145 -16.20 14.59 6.58
N PRO A 146 -17.51 14.72 6.31
CA PRO A 146 -17.96 15.35 5.09
C PRO A 146 -17.39 16.77 5.01
N PRO A 147 -16.97 17.24 3.82
CA PRO A 147 -16.53 18.62 3.67
C PRO A 147 -17.64 19.60 4.02
N ALA A 148 -17.28 20.75 4.60
CA ALA A 148 -18.23 21.80 4.88
C ALA A 148 -18.97 22.23 3.59
N ARG A 149 -20.26 22.57 3.70
CA ARG A 149 -21.01 23.08 2.56
C ARG A 149 -20.34 24.34 2.02
N GLY A 150 -20.06 24.36 0.71
CA GLY A 150 -19.39 25.49 0.05
C GLY A 150 -17.88 25.54 0.23
N ALA A 151 -17.24 24.50 0.78
CA ALA A 151 -15.79 24.42 0.78
C ALA A 151 -15.23 24.49 -0.67
N PRO A 152 -14.20 25.32 -0.92
CA PRO A 152 -13.62 25.44 -2.26
C PRO A 152 -13.06 24.11 -2.73
N ALA A 153 -13.20 23.85 -4.03
CA ALA A 153 -12.59 22.68 -4.64
C ALA A 153 -11.06 22.80 -4.55
N VAL A 154 -10.40 21.71 -4.19
CA VAL A 154 -8.94 21.61 -4.25
C VAL A 154 -8.53 21.53 -5.71
N THR A 155 -7.54 22.33 -6.11
CA THR A 155 -7.05 22.37 -7.49
C THR A 155 -5.53 22.17 -7.55
N ASP A 156 -5.05 21.56 -8.62
CA ASP A 156 -3.63 21.43 -8.94
C ASP A 156 -3.06 22.75 -9.54
N LEU A 157 -1.78 22.79 -9.88
CA LEU A 157 -1.15 23.96 -10.50
C LEU A 157 -1.77 24.34 -11.85
N ALA A 158 -2.34 23.37 -12.58
CA ALA A 158 -3.05 23.60 -13.83
C ALA A 158 -4.52 24.01 -13.61
N ARG A 159 -4.91 24.32 -12.35
CA ARG A 159 -6.29 24.63 -11.92
C ARG A 159 -7.31 23.54 -12.19
N ARG A 160 -6.88 22.29 -12.34
CA ARG A 160 -7.78 21.14 -12.48
C ARG A 160 -8.23 20.71 -11.09
N PRO A 161 -9.53 20.52 -10.87
CA PRO A 161 -10.05 20.08 -9.59
C PRO A 161 -9.64 18.62 -9.35
N TYR A 162 -9.26 18.30 -8.10
CA TYR A 162 -9.06 16.93 -7.66
C TYR A 162 -9.58 16.74 -6.23
N LEU A 163 -9.79 15.50 -5.83
CA LEU A 163 -10.25 15.14 -4.50
C LEU A 163 -9.11 14.42 -3.77
N PRO A 164 -8.52 15.01 -2.72
CA PRO A 164 -7.48 14.34 -1.92
C PRO A 164 -7.96 12.97 -1.42
N GLY A 165 -7.11 11.96 -1.52
CA GLY A 165 -7.42 10.56 -1.27
C GLY A 165 -8.01 9.83 -2.48
N PHE A 166 -8.75 10.50 -3.34
CA PHE A 166 -9.41 9.92 -4.52
C PHE A 166 -8.74 10.41 -5.82
N ILE A 167 -7.44 10.27 -5.90
CA ILE A 167 -6.62 10.60 -7.08
C ILE A 167 -6.11 9.33 -7.74
N GLY A 168 -5.87 9.39 -9.04
CA GLY A 168 -5.29 8.29 -9.80
C GLY A 168 -3.82 8.05 -9.44
N ILE A 169 -3.41 6.80 -9.53
CA ILE A 169 -2.01 6.37 -9.36
C ILE A 169 -1.51 5.87 -10.70
N SER A 170 -0.35 6.38 -11.14
CA SER A 170 0.21 5.98 -12.43
C SER A 170 0.57 4.49 -12.46
N ASN A 171 0.21 3.83 -13.56
CA ASN A 171 0.59 2.46 -13.84
C ASN A 171 1.80 2.47 -14.78
N ASN A 172 2.97 2.17 -14.24
CA ASN A 172 4.21 2.09 -15.00
C ASN A 172 4.43 0.64 -15.47
N ASN A 173 3.68 0.19 -16.44
CA ASN A 173 3.58 -1.13 -17.04
C ASN A 173 2.53 -2.05 -16.38
N HIS A 174 2.78 -2.67 -15.23
CA HIS A 174 1.94 -3.71 -14.64
C HIS A 174 1.89 -3.63 -13.10
N ASN A 175 1.88 -2.44 -12.54
CA ASN A 175 1.82 -2.25 -11.08
C ASN A 175 0.41 -1.94 -10.55
N ASP A 176 -0.62 -2.12 -11.36
CA ASP A 176 -2.03 -1.93 -11.00
C ASP A 176 -2.44 -2.71 -9.74
N TYR A 177 -1.96 -3.96 -9.57
CA TYR A 177 -2.20 -4.78 -8.39
C TYR A 177 -1.64 -4.16 -7.09
N VAL A 178 -0.53 -3.41 -7.15
CA VAL A 178 0.00 -2.63 -6.01
C VAL A 178 -0.84 -1.39 -5.78
N ASN A 179 -1.18 -0.66 -6.86
CA ASN A 179 -1.94 0.58 -6.80
C ASN A 179 -3.28 0.39 -6.08
N VAL A 180 -4.06 -0.64 -6.46
CA VAL A 180 -5.38 -0.91 -5.86
C VAL A 180 -5.28 -1.30 -4.38
N VAL A 181 -4.22 -2.02 -3.99
CA VAL A 181 -3.99 -2.38 -2.59
C VAL A 181 -3.61 -1.16 -1.75
N VAL A 182 -2.71 -0.30 -2.25
CA VAL A 182 -2.34 0.96 -1.58
C VAL A 182 -3.56 1.87 -1.44
N GLN A 183 -4.39 1.99 -2.47
CA GLN A 183 -5.65 2.73 -2.42
C GLN A 183 -6.60 2.16 -1.36
N ALA A 184 -6.86 0.85 -1.35
CA ALA A 184 -7.76 0.21 -0.40
C ALA A 184 -7.29 0.40 1.05
N LEU A 185 -6.01 0.16 1.34
CA LEU A 185 -5.42 0.36 2.66
C LEU A 185 -5.38 1.84 3.07
N GLY A 186 -5.17 2.74 2.11
CA GLY A 186 -5.18 4.19 2.29
C GLY A 186 -6.55 4.77 2.62
N HIS A 187 -7.63 3.99 2.47
CA HIS A 187 -8.99 4.36 2.82
C HIS A 187 -9.52 3.68 4.08
N THR A 188 -8.66 2.99 4.85
CA THR A 188 -8.99 2.47 6.18
C THR A 188 -8.62 3.51 7.25
N PRO A 189 -9.57 4.27 7.84
CA PRO A 189 -9.29 5.52 8.54
C PRO A 189 -8.23 5.41 9.64
N GLY A 190 -8.42 4.55 10.64
CA GLY A 190 -7.47 4.45 11.77
C GLY A 190 -6.10 3.93 11.36
N PHE A 191 -6.04 3.02 10.39
CA PHE A 191 -4.79 2.51 9.83
C PHE A 191 -4.07 3.60 9.03
N ARG A 192 -4.77 4.27 8.12
CA ARG A 192 -4.26 5.41 7.36
C ARG A 192 -3.71 6.52 8.28
N ASP A 193 -4.52 6.94 9.26
CA ASP A 193 -4.19 8.06 10.14
C ASP A 193 -2.93 7.80 10.95
N TYR A 194 -2.69 6.54 11.35
CA TYR A 194 -1.45 6.14 12.00
C TYR A 194 -0.22 6.38 11.11
N PHE A 195 -0.24 5.90 9.86
CA PHE A 195 0.90 6.04 8.95
C PHE A 195 1.12 7.49 8.49
N MET A 196 0.07 8.30 8.45
CA MET A 196 0.17 9.70 8.07
C MET A 196 0.62 10.62 9.20
N GLY A 197 0.21 10.32 10.44
CA GLY A 197 0.40 11.19 11.60
C GLY A 197 1.57 10.79 12.51
N THR A 198 2.08 9.55 12.41
CA THR A 198 3.18 9.08 13.24
C THR A 198 4.53 9.35 12.60
N ASP A 199 5.52 9.73 13.40
CA ASP A 199 6.90 9.76 12.94
C ASP A 199 7.41 8.33 12.71
N LEU A 200 7.72 8.03 11.48
CA LEU A 200 8.19 6.71 11.03
C LEU A 200 9.71 6.65 10.90
N THR A 201 10.44 7.68 11.34
CA THR A 201 11.90 7.71 11.34
C THR A 201 12.45 6.53 12.16
N GLY A 202 13.43 5.82 11.60
CA GLY A 202 14.01 4.63 12.24
C GLY A 202 13.18 3.34 12.10
N ARG A 203 12.04 3.37 11.43
CA ARG A 203 11.31 2.18 10.96
C ARG A 203 11.91 1.68 9.65
N SER A 204 11.46 0.49 9.18
CA SER A 204 11.93 -0.02 7.90
C SER A 204 11.62 0.94 6.74
N GLU A 205 12.45 0.94 5.71
CA GLU A 205 12.26 1.81 4.53
C GLU A 205 10.88 1.59 3.90
N LEU A 206 10.41 0.34 3.81
CA LEU A 206 9.07 0.01 3.30
C LEU A 206 7.96 0.75 4.07
N VAL A 207 8.06 0.80 5.40
CA VAL A 207 7.10 1.51 6.26
C VAL A 207 7.16 3.02 6.01
N GLN A 208 8.35 3.59 5.90
CA GLN A 208 8.55 5.02 5.64
C GLN A 208 8.00 5.41 4.26
N ARG A 209 8.30 4.62 3.21
CA ARG A 209 7.80 4.87 1.84
C ARG A 209 6.29 4.70 1.75
N PHE A 210 5.71 3.75 2.45
CA PHE A 210 4.25 3.61 2.51
C PHE A 210 3.60 4.81 3.20
N GLY A 211 4.13 5.26 4.35
CA GLY A 211 3.63 6.46 5.04
C GLY A 211 3.73 7.71 4.16
N LEU A 212 4.85 7.89 3.43
CA LEU A 212 5.01 8.98 2.48
C LEU A 212 3.99 8.89 1.32
N ALA A 213 3.79 7.70 0.75
CA ALA A 213 2.80 7.48 -0.31
C ALA A 213 1.39 7.86 0.15
N LEU A 214 0.98 7.48 1.37
CA LEU A 214 -0.32 7.87 1.93
C LEU A 214 -0.42 9.39 2.15
N ARG A 215 0.64 10.03 2.68
CA ARG A 215 0.64 11.49 2.84
C ARG A 215 0.54 12.22 1.51
N LYS A 216 1.22 11.74 0.47
CA LYS A 216 1.09 12.28 -0.89
C LYS A 216 -0.30 12.03 -1.49
N LEU A 217 -0.87 10.84 -1.31
CA LEU A 217 -2.22 10.47 -1.77
C LEU A 217 -3.30 11.42 -1.21
N TRP A 218 -3.18 11.79 0.06
CA TRP A 218 -4.14 12.65 0.76
C TRP A 218 -3.75 14.13 0.77
N ASN A 219 -2.70 14.54 0.03
CA ASN A 219 -2.19 15.92 0.03
C ASN A 219 -3.18 16.90 -0.65
N PRO A 220 -3.72 17.89 0.09
CA PRO A 220 -4.60 18.91 -0.49
C PRO A 220 -3.84 20.03 -1.23
N ARG A 221 -2.50 19.98 -1.27
CA ARG A 221 -1.63 20.99 -1.90
C ARG A 221 -0.68 20.35 -2.92
N ALA A 222 -1.12 19.28 -3.57
CA ALA A 222 -0.32 18.61 -4.58
C ALA A 222 -0.19 19.48 -5.84
N PHE A 223 0.99 19.48 -6.46
CA PHE A 223 1.21 20.18 -7.72
C PHE A 223 0.46 19.53 -8.87
N ARG A 224 0.17 18.23 -8.79
CA ARG A 224 -0.61 17.46 -9.76
C ARG A 224 -1.64 16.60 -9.04
N GLY A 225 -2.84 16.51 -9.60
CA GLY A 225 -3.93 15.68 -9.09
C GLY A 225 -3.74 14.18 -9.40
N GLN A 226 -2.52 13.69 -9.38
CA GLN A 226 -2.15 12.28 -9.60
C GLN A 226 -0.90 11.94 -8.78
N LEU A 227 -0.64 10.63 -8.57
CA LEU A 227 0.48 10.12 -7.79
C LEU A 227 1.25 9.05 -8.55
N SER A 228 2.57 8.98 -8.38
CA SER A 228 3.38 7.82 -8.74
C SER A 228 3.96 7.15 -7.51
N LEU A 229 3.86 5.82 -7.42
CA LEU A 229 4.40 5.03 -6.31
C LEU A 229 5.83 4.54 -6.55
N HIS A 230 6.59 5.21 -7.41
CA HIS A 230 7.90 4.72 -7.86
C HIS A 230 8.84 4.33 -6.70
N GLU A 231 9.01 5.20 -5.71
CA GLU A 231 9.87 4.93 -4.55
C GLU A 231 9.35 3.74 -3.70
N LEU A 232 8.03 3.60 -3.55
CA LEU A 232 7.43 2.47 -2.85
C LEU A 232 7.64 1.17 -3.65
N LEU A 233 7.44 1.20 -4.96
CA LEU A 233 7.63 0.05 -5.85
C LEU A 233 9.07 -0.46 -5.84
N GLN A 234 10.06 0.41 -5.83
CA GLN A 234 11.46 0.03 -5.70
C GLN A 234 11.73 -0.70 -4.37
N GLU A 235 11.20 -0.18 -3.27
CA GLU A 235 11.40 -0.81 -1.97
C GLU A 235 10.61 -2.13 -1.85
N VAL A 236 9.42 -2.23 -2.47
CA VAL A 236 8.67 -3.49 -2.61
C VAL A 236 9.49 -4.52 -3.38
N PHE A 237 10.07 -4.15 -4.52
CA PHE A 237 10.92 -5.03 -5.32
C PHE A 237 12.11 -5.55 -4.51
N LYS A 238 12.83 -4.66 -3.84
CA LYS A 238 14.00 -4.98 -3.01
C LYS A 238 13.62 -5.88 -1.84
N THR A 239 12.59 -5.52 -1.06
CA THR A 239 12.15 -6.25 0.13
C THR A 239 11.54 -7.61 -0.22
N SER A 240 10.87 -7.73 -1.36
CA SER A 240 10.31 -8.99 -1.85
C SER A 240 11.31 -9.87 -2.60
N GLN A 241 12.56 -9.43 -2.73
CA GLN A 241 13.61 -10.13 -3.51
C GLN A 241 13.17 -10.41 -4.96
N GLY A 242 12.49 -9.44 -5.56
CA GLY A 242 12.01 -9.54 -6.93
C GLY A 242 10.72 -10.35 -7.14
N LYS A 243 10.04 -10.79 -6.05
CA LYS A 243 8.75 -11.48 -6.19
C LYS A 243 7.67 -10.58 -6.78
N PHE A 244 7.64 -9.31 -6.36
CA PHE A 244 6.70 -8.31 -6.86
C PHE A 244 7.44 -7.25 -7.67
N THR A 245 7.07 -7.12 -8.94
CA THR A 245 7.75 -6.24 -9.91
C THR A 245 6.75 -5.28 -10.55
N ALA A 246 7.24 -4.16 -11.08
CA ALA A 246 6.43 -3.28 -11.92
C ALA A 246 6.33 -3.76 -13.38
N THR A 247 7.13 -4.76 -13.77
CA THR A 247 7.24 -5.25 -15.15
C THR A 247 6.33 -6.44 -15.47
N SER A 248 5.78 -7.08 -14.44
CA SER A 248 4.81 -8.18 -14.57
C SER A 248 3.70 -8.02 -13.55
N GLN A 249 2.47 -8.21 -13.98
CA GLN A 249 1.31 -8.14 -13.10
C GLN A 249 1.37 -9.26 -12.07
N GLY A 250 1.31 -8.87 -10.79
CA GLY A 250 1.23 -9.78 -9.66
C GLY A 250 -0.22 -10.03 -9.23
N ASP A 251 -0.40 -10.98 -8.31
CA ASP A 251 -1.68 -11.20 -7.65
C ASP A 251 -1.88 -10.20 -6.51
N ALA A 252 -3.01 -9.46 -6.53
CA ALA A 252 -3.29 -8.40 -5.55
C ALA A 252 -3.52 -8.96 -4.13
N ALA A 253 -4.09 -10.18 -3.97
CA ALA A 253 -4.30 -10.79 -2.67
C ALA A 253 -2.98 -11.30 -2.07
N ASP A 254 -2.14 -11.93 -2.88
CA ASP A 254 -0.80 -12.35 -2.48
C ASP A 254 0.05 -11.13 -2.08
N PHE A 255 -0.04 -10.04 -2.86
CA PHE A 255 0.65 -8.79 -2.53
C PHE A 255 0.13 -8.19 -1.23
N MET A 256 -1.18 -8.09 -1.03
CA MET A 256 -1.79 -7.54 0.19
C MET A 256 -1.33 -8.31 1.44
N MET A 257 -1.37 -9.65 1.40
CA MET A 257 -0.92 -10.50 2.51
C MET A 257 0.57 -10.28 2.82
N TRP A 258 1.41 -10.33 1.79
CA TRP A 258 2.84 -10.09 1.91
C TRP A 258 3.11 -8.70 2.48
N PHE A 259 2.42 -7.68 1.97
CA PHE A 259 2.60 -6.29 2.35
C PHE A 259 2.23 -6.04 3.81
N LEU A 260 1.07 -6.51 4.26
CA LEU A 260 0.63 -6.40 5.65
C LEU A 260 1.62 -7.07 6.61
N HIS A 261 2.12 -8.26 6.29
CA HIS A 261 3.13 -8.93 7.10
C HIS A 261 4.45 -8.14 7.17
N HIS A 262 4.91 -7.57 6.06
CA HIS A 262 6.15 -6.79 6.03
C HIS A 262 6.01 -5.43 6.71
N LEU A 263 4.85 -4.78 6.60
CA LEU A 263 4.53 -3.59 7.39
C LEU A 263 4.54 -3.89 8.88
N HIS A 264 3.90 -4.99 9.32
CA HIS A 264 3.94 -5.42 10.73
C HIS A 264 5.38 -5.60 11.22
N ARG A 265 6.19 -6.34 10.49
CA ARG A 265 7.61 -6.56 10.83
C ARG A 265 8.41 -5.26 10.84
N GLY A 266 8.18 -4.39 9.87
CA GLY A 266 8.87 -3.11 9.68
C GLY A 266 8.53 -2.05 10.73
N LEU A 267 7.39 -2.16 11.41
CA LEU A 267 7.00 -1.31 12.53
C LEU A 267 7.76 -1.64 13.82
N GLY A 268 8.48 -2.75 13.87
CA GLY A 268 9.33 -3.11 15.01
C GLY A 268 10.58 -2.24 15.12
N ALA A 269 11.11 -2.13 16.33
CA ALA A 269 12.36 -1.43 16.57
C ALA A 269 13.57 -2.35 16.31
N LYS A 270 14.62 -1.80 15.69
CA LYS A 270 15.90 -2.51 15.46
C LYS A 270 15.74 -3.86 14.75
N GLY A 271 14.81 -3.97 13.79
CA GLY A 271 14.59 -5.17 12.98
C GLY A 271 13.90 -6.33 13.72
N ARG A 272 13.46 -6.14 14.96
CA ARG A 272 12.64 -7.13 15.69
C ARG A 272 11.16 -6.84 15.46
N PRO A 273 10.34 -7.83 15.02
CA PRO A 273 8.91 -7.63 14.89
C PRO A 273 8.28 -7.32 16.25
N PRO A 274 7.34 -6.38 16.34
CA PRO A 274 6.62 -6.10 17.57
C PRO A 274 5.67 -7.27 17.90
N ARG A 275 5.30 -7.42 19.18
CA ARG A 275 4.27 -8.40 19.57
C ARG A 275 2.91 -8.04 18.96
N THR A 276 2.57 -6.75 18.97
CA THR A 276 1.41 -6.16 18.32
C THR A 276 1.80 -4.92 17.53
N SER A 277 1.00 -4.53 16.57
CA SER A 277 1.19 -3.32 15.76
C SER A 277 -0.14 -2.83 15.25
N MET A 278 -0.17 -1.61 14.71
CA MET A 278 -1.36 -1.07 14.05
C MET A 278 -1.93 -2.01 12.98
N VAL A 279 -1.09 -2.82 12.32
CA VAL A 279 -1.55 -3.84 11.35
C VAL A 279 -2.41 -4.90 12.04
N TYR A 280 -1.92 -5.48 13.14
CA TYR A 280 -2.64 -6.53 13.87
C TYR A 280 -3.85 -5.96 14.61
N GLU A 281 -3.72 -4.78 15.21
CA GLU A 281 -4.86 -4.09 15.85
C GLU A 281 -5.99 -3.76 14.87
N SER A 282 -5.65 -3.53 13.60
CA SER A 282 -6.61 -3.20 12.56
C SER A 282 -7.26 -4.42 11.92
N PHE A 283 -6.47 -5.44 11.58
CA PHE A 283 -6.89 -6.50 10.66
C PHE A 283 -6.86 -7.90 11.25
N GLN A 284 -6.27 -8.13 12.45
CA GLN A 284 -6.13 -9.48 12.97
C GLN A 284 -7.40 -9.96 13.68
N GLY A 285 -7.91 -11.08 13.22
CA GLY A 285 -8.91 -11.90 13.91
C GLY A 285 -8.35 -13.23 14.37
N GLU A 286 -9.19 -14.04 15.04
CA GLU A 286 -8.84 -15.38 15.52
C GLU A 286 -9.94 -16.38 15.18
N MET A 287 -9.54 -17.58 14.82
CA MET A 287 -10.45 -18.70 14.53
C MET A 287 -9.87 -20.03 15.01
N THR A 288 -10.74 -20.99 15.27
CA THR A 288 -10.36 -22.39 15.45
C THR A 288 -10.59 -23.16 14.16
N VAL A 289 -9.60 -23.94 13.78
CA VAL A 289 -9.68 -24.90 12.67
C VAL A 289 -9.74 -26.30 13.25
N THR A 290 -10.88 -26.97 13.10
CA THR A 290 -11.05 -28.36 13.48
C THR A 290 -10.80 -29.23 12.26
N THR A 291 -9.78 -30.07 12.31
CA THR A 291 -9.43 -31.00 11.22
C THR A 291 -9.77 -32.46 11.63
N THR A 292 -10.59 -33.15 10.86
CA THR A 292 -10.97 -34.55 11.05
C THR A 292 -10.41 -35.38 9.90
N PRO A 293 -9.55 -36.38 10.16
CA PRO A 293 -8.99 -37.25 9.13
C PRO A 293 -10.07 -38.11 8.47
N ASN A 294 -10.01 -38.30 7.14
CA ASN A 294 -10.91 -39.19 6.39
C ASN A 294 -10.40 -40.64 6.42
N ARG A 295 -11.07 -41.51 7.13
CA ARG A 295 -10.70 -42.94 7.30
C ARG A 295 -10.81 -43.82 6.03
N LYS A 296 -11.16 -43.28 4.87
CA LYS A 296 -11.46 -44.05 3.66
C LYS A 296 -10.26 -44.35 2.72
N GLN A 297 -9.05 -43.99 3.06
CA GLN A 297 -7.86 -44.42 2.29
C GLN A 297 -7.03 -45.39 3.12
N PRO A 298 -6.65 -46.58 2.57
CA PRO A 298 -5.77 -47.52 3.23
C PRO A 298 -4.38 -46.83 3.33
N VAL A 299 -4.02 -46.45 4.55
CA VAL A 299 -2.68 -45.91 4.84
C VAL A 299 -1.70 -47.05 4.68
N THR A 300 -0.85 -47.04 3.66
CA THR A 300 0.35 -47.84 3.57
C THR A 300 1.20 -47.58 4.80
N MET A 301 1.32 -48.59 5.64
CA MET A 301 2.19 -48.85 6.76
C MET A 301 3.23 -47.75 7.11
N ILE A 302 2.88 -46.82 7.98
CA ILE A 302 3.79 -46.21 8.96
C ILE A 302 2.96 -46.16 10.27
N PRO A 303 3.35 -46.81 11.37
CA PRO A 303 2.66 -46.68 12.63
C PRO A 303 3.00 -45.33 13.26
N THR A 304 2.18 -44.33 13.00
CA THR A 304 2.21 -43.08 13.76
C THR A 304 1.35 -43.29 15.01
N THR A 305 2.01 -43.33 16.14
CA THR A 305 1.42 -43.17 17.49
C THR A 305 0.85 -41.76 17.56
N GLY A 306 -0.36 -41.52 17.06
CA GLY A 306 -1.00 -40.20 17.05
C GLY A 306 -2.52 -40.38 17.16
N ASN A 307 -3.12 -39.64 18.07
CA ASN A 307 -4.56 -39.54 18.34
C ASN A 307 -5.37 -39.49 17.04
N ASP A 308 -6.16 -40.51 16.77
CA ASP A 308 -7.07 -40.65 15.61
C ASP A 308 -8.33 -39.75 15.71
N GLY A 309 -8.34 -38.77 16.61
CA GLY A 309 -9.46 -37.87 16.84
C GLY A 309 -9.36 -36.53 16.05
N PRO A 310 -10.45 -35.78 16.06
CA PRO A 310 -10.40 -34.40 15.49
C PRO A 310 -9.36 -33.55 16.20
N THR A 311 -8.52 -32.85 15.43
CA THR A 311 -7.50 -31.91 15.96
C THR A 311 -8.03 -30.50 15.85
N GLU A 312 -8.03 -29.79 16.97
CA GLU A 312 -8.41 -28.37 17.03
C GLU A 312 -7.19 -27.49 17.19
N VAL A 313 -7.06 -26.49 16.29
CA VAL A 313 -5.96 -25.54 16.33
C VAL A 313 -6.53 -24.11 16.28
N ARG A 314 -6.26 -23.34 17.33
CA ARG A 314 -6.57 -21.90 17.33
C ARG A 314 -5.49 -21.15 16.55
N THR A 315 -5.90 -20.37 15.56
CA THR A 315 -5.00 -19.61 14.69
C THR A 315 -5.50 -18.19 14.47
N SER A 316 -4.56 -17.25 14.24
CA SER A 316 -4.90 -15.89 13.85
C SER A 316 -4.96 -15.77 12.33
N PHE A 317 -5.77 -14.84 11.85
CA PHE A 317 -5.89 -14.48 10.44
C PHE A 317 -5.85 -12.97 10.24
N LEU A 318 -5.40 -12.53 9.08
CA LEU A 318 -5.52 -11.13 8.61
C LEU A 318 -6.56 -11.01 7.49
N VAL A 319 -6.79 -12.10 6.78
CA VAL A 319 -7.68 -12.17 5.62
C VAL A 319 -8.50 -13.47 5.71
N LEU A 320 -9.80 -13.39 5.45
CA LEU A 320 -10.65 -14.54 5.27
C LEU A 320 -10.82 -14.84 3.78
N SER A 321 -10.57 -16.10 3.40
CA SER A 321 -10.72 -16.55 2.02
C SER A 321 -12.07 -17.22 1.80
N LEU A 322 -12.84 -16.71 0.85
CA LEU A 322 -14.13 -17.20 0.40
C LEU A 322 -13.93 -18.10 -0.82
N ASP A 323 -14.51 -19.30 -0.80
CA ASP A 323 -14.41 -20.24 -1.90
C ASP A 323 -15.65 -20.11 -2.79
N LEU A 324 -15.46 -19.85 -4.08
CA LEU A 324 -16.56 -19.83 -5.05
C LEU A 324 -17.01 -21.24 -5.40
N PRO A 325 -18.30 -21.44 -5.74
CA PRO A 325 -18.74 -22.66 -6.39
C PRO A 325 -17.91 -22.95 -7.64
N PRO A 326 -17.71 -24.22 -8.02
CA PRO A 326 -17.03 -24.56 -9.27
C PRO A 326 -17.70 -23.87 -10.45
N ALA A 327 -16.89 -23.35 -11.37
CA ALA A 327 -17.42 -22.81 -12.63
C ALA A 327 -18.10 -23.92 -13.43
N LEU A 328 -19.24 -23.61 -14.05
CA LEU A 328 -19.95 -24.57 -14.90
C LEU A 328 -19.07 -24.94 -16.10
N ILE A 329 -18.70 -26.20 -16.20
CA ILE A 329 -17.81 -26.71 -17.26
C ILE A 329 -18.53 -26.81 -18.60
N PHE A 330 -19.85 -27.07 -18.56
CA PHE A 330 -20.72 -27.19 -19.73
C PHE A 330 -21.84 -26.16 -19.62
N GLN A 331 -21.86 -25.22 -20.54
CA GLN A 331 -22.96 -24.27 -20.72
C GLN A 331 -23.57 -24.51 -22.11
N ASP A 332 -24.88 -24.77 -22.16
CA ASP A 332 -25.64 -24.75 -23.43
C ASP A 332 -25.62 -23.36 -24.05
N GLU A 333 -25.88 -23.26 -25.36
CA GLU A 333 -25.81 -21.98 -26.08
C GLU A 333 -26.70 -20.89 -25.46
N VAL A 334 -27.78 -21.27 -24.79
CA VAL A 334 -28.70 -20.35 -24.08
C VAL A 334 -28.10 -19.92 -22.72
N GLU A 335 -27.36 -20.81 -22.03
CA GLU A 335 -26.74 -20.54 -20.73
C GLU A 335 -25.43 -19.79 -20.81
N LYS A 336 -24.78 -19.72 -21.98
CA LYS A 336 -23.54 -18.96 -22.21
C LYS A 336 -23.65 -17.46 -21.86
N ASN A 337 -24.88 -16.93 -21.88
CA ASN A 337 -25.17 -15.54 -21.56
C ASN A 337 -25.54 -15.31 -20.08
N LEU A 338 -25.67 -16.37 -19.27
CA LEU A 338 -25.98 -16.26 -17.85
C LEU A 338 -24.67 -16.23 -17.05
N VAL A 339 -24.35 -15.08 -16.46
CA VAL A 339 -23.23 -14.97 -15.52
C VAL A 339 -23.72 -15.52 -14.18
N PRO A 340 -23.10 -16.61 -13.65
CA PRO A 340 -23.49 -17.18 -12.36
C PRO A 340 -23.30 -16.17 -11.25
N GLN A 341 -24.22 -16.17 -10.28
CA GLN A 341 -24.19 -15.26 -9.12
C GLN A 341 -24.29 -16.07 -7.83
N VAL A 342 -23.62 -15.62 -6.78
CA VAL A 342 -23.67 -16.20 -5.44
C VAL A 342 -23.72 -15.11 -4.39
N PRO A 343 -24.61 -15.17 -3.39
CA PRO A 343 -24.61 -14.22 -2.29
C PRO A 343 -23.39 -14.46 -1.38
N ILE A 344 -22.83 -13.38 -0.84
CA ILE A 344 -21.68 -13.45 0.08
C ILE A 344 -22.02 -14.24 1.35
N ASP A 345 -23.30 -14.27 1.73
CA ASP A 345 -23.83 -14.98 2.89
C ASP A 345 -23.54 -16.48 2.80
N ASP A 346 -23.75 -17.08 1.62
CA ASP A 346 -23.46 -18.49 1.36
C ASP A 346 -21.95 -18.79 1.46
N LEU A 347 -21.12 -17.83 1.06
CA LEU A 347 -19.66 -17.98 1.13
C LEU A 347 -19.13 -17.84 2.56
N LEU A 348 -19.78 -17.02 3.39
CA LEU A 348 -19.44 -16.82 4.80
C LEU A 348 -19.92 -17.97 5.69
N ALA A 349 -20.92 -18.75 5.28
CA ALA A 349 -21.39 -19.93 5.99
C ALA A 349 -20.26 -20.95 6.29
N LYS A 350 -19.20 -20.95 5.49
CA LYS A 350 -17.98 -21.74 5.75
C LYS A 350 -17.42 -21.54 7.16
N PHE A 351 -17.61 -20.37 7.77
CA PHE A 351 -17.04 -19.98 9.05
C PHE A 351 -18.01 -20.12 10.24
N ASP A 352 -19.14 -20.78 10.07
CA ASP A 352 -20.20 -20.98 11.08
C ASP A 352 -19.86 -21.99 12.18
N GLY A 353 -18.71 -22.67 12.08
CA GLY A 353 -18.29 -23.73 13.00
C GLY A 353 -18.98 -25.07 12.78
N THR A 354 -19.97 -25.16 11.88
CA THR A 354 -20.75 -26.38 11.58
C THR A 354 -20.50 -26.90 10.18
N THR A 355 -20.39 -26.00 9.21
CA THR A 355 -20.15 -26.33 7.80
C THR A 355 -18.79 -26.99 7.61
N THR A 356 -18.80 -28.18 7.00
CA THR A 356 -17.60 -28.98 6.74
C THR A 356 -17.09 -28.74 5.32
N GLN A 357 -15.80 -28.47 5.20
CA GLN A 357 -15.11 -28.48 3.91
C GLN A 357 -14.40 -29.82 3.70
N GLU A 358 -14.70 -30.49 2.61
CA GLU A 358 -13.98 -31.66 2.18
C GLU A 358 -12.67 -31.30 1.50
N LEU A 359 -11.57 -31.85 2.00
CA LEU A 359 -10.22 -31.69 1.44
C LEU A 359 -9.64 -33.09 1.18
N PRO A 360 -8.66 -33.23 0.29
CA PRO A 360 -7.98 -34.52 0.10
C PRO A 360 -7.43 -35.04 1.44
N GLY A 361 -8.00 -36.18 1.92
CA GLY A 361 -7.57 -36.85 3.14
C GLY A 361 -8.13 -36.31 4.47
N CYS A 362 -8.85 -35.20 4.51
CA CYS A 362 -9.44 -34.67 5.74
C CYS A 362 -10.67 -33.80 5.47
N THR A 363 -11.48 -33.58 6.52
CA THR A 363 -12.51 -32.53 6.52
C THR A 363 -12.12 -31.45 7.49
N ARG A 364 -12.45 -30.18 7.18
CA ARG A 364 -12.18 -29.03 8.05
C ARG A 364 -13.44 -28.24 8.36
N ARG A 365 -13.52 -27.76 9.59
CA ARG A 365 -14.50 -26.76 10.05
C ARG A 365 -13.78 -25.55 10.60
N TYR A 366 -14.39 -24.37 10.43
CA TYR A 366 -13.81 -23.10 10.84
C TYR A 366 -14.80 -22.38 11.76
N ARG A 367 -14.37 -21.95 12.94
CA ARG A 367 -15.16 -21.16 13.88
C ARG A 367 -14.42 -19.89 14.23
N LEU A 368 -15.07 -18.72 14.09
CA LEU A 368 -14.51 -17.43 14.44
C LEU A 368 -14.63 -17.19 15.95
N HIS A 369 -13.55 -16.65 16.56
CA HIS A 369 -13.50 -16.26 17.98
C HIS A 369 -13.29 -14.77 18.18
N ARG A 370 -12.58 -14.13 17.27
CA ARG A 370 -12.35 -12.68 17.31
C ARG A 370 -12.45 -12.11 15.91
N LEU A 371 -13.29 -11.09 15.79
CA LEU A 371 -13.45 -10.33 14.55
C LEU A 371 -12.61 -9.06 14.61
N PRO A 372 -11.88 -8.71 13.50
CA PRO A 372 -11.04 -7.54 13.44
C PRO A 372 -11.86 -6.25 13.27
N ARG A 373 -11.24 -5.09 13.53
CA ARG A 373 -11.85 -3.79 13.25
C ARG A 373 -12.10 -3.58 11.75
N TYR A 374 -11.16 -4.01 10.94
CA TYR A 374 -11.27 -4.02 9.48
C TYR A 374 -11.18 -5.45 9.00
N LEU A 375 -12.25 -5.94 8.40
CA LEU A 375 -12.32 -7.29 7.84
C LEU A 375 -11.90 -7.25 6.38
N ILE A 376 -10.90 -8.07 6.03
CA ILE A 376 -10.49 -8.28 4.66
C ILE A 376 -11.00 -9.64 4.21
N LEU A 377 -11.82 -9.63 3.16
CA LEU A 377 -12.33 -10.83 2.50
C LEU A 377 -11.67 -10.97 1.13
N THR A 378 -11.20 -12.16 0.79
CA THR A 378 -10.70 -12.48 -0.55
C THR A 378 -11.52 -13.58 -1.18
N VAL A 379 -11.93 -13.40 -2.42
CA VAL A 379 -12.69 -14.38 -3.19
C VAL A 379 -11.72 -15.20 -4.03
N LYS A 380 -11.63 -16.49 -3.81
CA LYS A 380 -10.75 -17.38 -4.57
C LYS A 380 -11.27 -17.59 -5.99
N ARG A 381 -10.88 -16.69 -6.89
CA ARG A 381 -11.27 -16.72 -8.31
C ARG A 381 -10.29 -17.44 -9.21
N PHE A 382 -9.02 -17.49 -8.81
CA PHE A 382 -7.94 -18.00 -9.64
C PHE A 382 -7.57 -19.41 -9.23
N THR A 383 -7.69 -20.34 -10.17
CA THR A 383 -7.25 -21.73 -10.02
C THR A 383 -6.03 -21.94 -10.92
N ARG A 384 -4.88 -22.25 -10.30
CA ARG A 384 -3.67 -22.60 -11.03
C ARG A 384 -3.70 -24.08 -11.39
N THR A 385 -3.66 -24.37 -12.68
CA THR A 385 -3.34 -25.69 -13.22
C THR A 385 -1.85 -25.73 -13.60
N ASN A 386 -1.34 -26.90 -13.99
CA ASN A 386 0.07 -27.03 -14.41
C ASN A 386 0.41 -26.19 -15.66
N PHE A 387 -0.56 -25.77 -16.44
CA PHE A 387 -0.38 -25.12 -17.74
C PHE A 387 -0.98 -23.71 -17.80
N THR A 388 -2.03 -23.43 -17.03
CA THR A 388 -2.77 -22.17 -17.13
C THR A 388 -3.29 -21.74 -15.76
N THR A 389 -3.59 -20.45 -15.66
CA THR A 389 -4.39 -19.90 -14.56
C THR A 389 -5.78 -19.61 -15.10
N GLU A 390 -6.77 -20.29 -14.55
CA GLU A 390 -8.18 -20.12 -14.88
C GLU A 390 -8.84 -19.17 -13.88
N LYS A 391 -9.76 -18.36 -14.37
CA LYS A 391 -10.52 -17.41 -13.57
C LYS A 391 -11.98 -17.82 -13.53
N ASN A 392 -12.54 -17.92 -12.33
CA ASN A 392 -13.96 -18.15 -12.11
C ASN A 392 -14.72 -16.80 -12.23
N PRO A 393 -15.61 -16.63 -13.23
CA PRO A 393 -16.30 -15.37 -13.48
C PRO A 393 -17.53 -15.13 -12.58
N THR A 394 -17.88 -16.08 -11.70
CA THR A 394 -19.06 -15.97 -10.83
C THR A 394 -19.10 -14.63 -10.10
N LEU A 395 -20.17 -13.89 -10.23
CA LEU A 395 -20.39 -12.64 -9.52
C LEU A 395 -20.77 -12.92 -8.07
N VAL A 396 -20.29 -12.09 -7.16
CA VAL A 396 -20.65 -12.16 -5.74
C VAL A 396 -21.55 -10.98 -5.42
N THR A 397 -22.75 -11.24 -4.94
CA THR A 397 -23.67 -10.21 -4.46
C THR A 397 -23.47 -10.00 -2.96
N PHE A 398 -23.48 -8.75 -2.51
CA PHE A 398 -23.22 -8.39 -1.12
C PHE A 398 -23.89 -7.06 -0.75
N PRO A 399 -24.31 -6.87 0.52
CA PRO A 399 -24.74 -5.56 0.99
C PRO A 399 -23.55 -4.60 1.13
N VAL A 400 -23.70 -3.36 0.66
CA VAL A 400 -22.67 -2.32 0.78
C VAL A 400 -22.51 -1.86 2.22
N THR A 401 -23.59 -1.93 3.01
CA THR A 401 -23.65 -1.55 4.42
C THR A 401 -24.38 -2.61 5.21
N GLY A 402 -23.96 -2.81 6.46
CA GLY A 402 -24.66 -3.65 7.41
C GLY A 402 -24.54 -5.16 7.16
N LEU A 403 -23.48 -5.65 6.50
CA LEU A 403 -23.21 -7.08 6.39
C LEU A 403 -23.00 -7.66 7.79
N ASP A 404 -23.94 -8.44 8.28
CA ASP A 404 -23.87 -9.03 9.63
C ASP A 404 -23.04 -10.32 9.63
N VAL A 405 -21.72 -10.16 9.66
CA VAL A 405 -20.79 -11.27 9.72
C VAL A 405 -20.99 -12.10 11.00
N GLY A 406 -21.37 -11.46 12.10
CA GLY A 406 -21.59 -12.13 13.37
C GLY A 406 -22.72 -13.15 13.30
N GLN A 407 -23.87 -12.78 12.73
CA GLN A 407 -24.99 -13.71 12.54
C GLN A 407 -24.67 -14.80 11.51
N LEU A 408 -24.13 -14.41 10.37
CA LEU A 408 -23.81 -15.36 9.29
C LEU A 408 -22.80 -16.42 9.69
N THR A 409 -21.84 -16.08 10.57
CA THR A 409 -20.79 -16.99 11.04
C THR A 409 -21.07 -17.59 12.41
N ARG A 410 -22.26 -17.35 12.98
CA ARG A 410 -22.66 -17.78 14.33
C ARG A 410 -21.64 -17.39 15.41
N PHE A 411 -21.10 -16.16 15.28
CA PHE A 411 -20.09 -15.62 16.18
C PHE A 411 -20.64 -15.45 17.61
N GLY A 412 -19.83 -15.80 18.61
CA GLY A 412 -20.19 -15.68 20.03
C GLY A 412 -21.02 -16.84 20.60
N ILE A 413 -21.36 -17.89 19.79
CA ILE A 413 -22.02 -19.08 20.31
C ILE A 413 -20.99 -19.99 20.97
N GLU A 414 -21.06 -20.11 22.29
CA GLU A 414 -20.20 -21.05 23.05
C GLU A 414 -20.95 -22.31 23.47
N LYS A 415 -22.26 -22.20 23.71
CA LYS A 415 -23.13 -23.29 24.19
C LYS A 415 -24.34 -23.47 23.28
N GLU A 416 -24.92 -24.65 23.31
CA GLU A 416 -26.17 -24.91 22.65
C GLU A 416 -27.30 -24.09 23.29
N GLY A 417 -27.94 -23.23 22.51
CA GLY A 417 -28.96 -22.28 22.97
C GLY A 417 -28.50 -20.82 23.04
N ASP A 418 -27.19 -20.52 22.86
CA ASP A 418 -26.72 -19.15 22.74
C ASP A 418 -27.15 -18.54 21.41
N GLU A 419 -27.49 -17.23 21.43
CA GLU A 419 -27.77 -16.47 20.21
C GLU A 419 -26.46 -15.89 19.64
N PRO A 420 -26.31 -15.86 18.29
CA PRO A 420 -25.14 -15.26 17.66
C PRO A 420 -25.10 -13.76 17.93
N GLN A 421 -23.91 -13.25 18.21
CA GLN A 421 -23.68 -11.82 18.40
C GLN A 421 -23.66 -11.11 17.04
N SER A 422 -24.50 -10.09 16.88
CA SER A 422 -24.49 -9.24 15.69
C SER A 422 -23.19 -8.44 15.60
N CYS A 423 -22.51 -8.56 14.47
CA CYS A 423 -21.30 -7.80 14.14
C CYS A 423 -21.39 -7.32 12.69
N ARG A 424 -21.91 -6.09 12.52
CA ARG A 424 -22.16 -5.53 11.19
C ARG A 424 -20.97 -4.76 10.66
N TYR A 425 -20.69 -5.00 9.39
CA TYR A 425 -19.61 -4.37 8.65
C TYR A 425 -20.14 -3.55 7.48
N ASP A 426 -19.51 -2.39 7.25
CA ASP A 426 -19.74 -1.53 6.10
C ASP A 426 -18.56 -1.61 5.15
N LEU A 427 -18.81 -1.78 3.87
CA LEU A 427 -17.77 -1.85 2.84
C LEU A 427 -17.08 -0.48 2.69
N VAL A 428 -15.76 -0.48 2.70
CA VAL A 428 -14.90 0.71 2.52
C VAL A 428 -14.23 0.69 1.14
N ALA A 429 -13.73 -0.48 0.75
CA ALA A 429 -13.05 -0.66 -0.53
C ALA A 429 -13.39 -2.03 -1.13
N ASN A 430 -13.58 -2.05 -2.45
CA ASN A 430 -13.79 -3.25 -3.25
C ASN A 430 -12.78 -3.28 -4.40
N ILE A 431 -11.90 -4.27 -4.41
CA ILE A 431 -10.97 -4.52 -5.50
C ILE A 431 -11.56 -5.58 -6.39
N SER A 432 -11.65 -5.29 -7.67
CA SER A 432 -12.10 -6.21 -8.72
C SER A 432 -11.00 -6.44 -9.76
N HIS A 433 -11.09 -7.58 -10.43
CA HIS A 433 -10.19 -7.93 -11.52
C HIS A 433 -11.01 -8.15 -12.78
N SER A 434 -10.64 -7.51 -13.86
CA SER A 434 -11.25 -7.68 -15.19
C SER A 434 -10.28 -8.35 -16.16
N GLY A 435 -10.81 -8.87 -17.25
CA GLY A 435 -10.01 -9.53 -18.27
C GLY A 435 -9.48 -10.91 -17.87
N ARG A 436 -8.55 -11.43 -18.67
CA ARG A 436 -7.95 -12.77 -18.50
C ARG A 436 -6.56 -12.65 -17.92
N VAL A 437 -6.24 -13.50 -16.95
CA VAL A 437 -4.95 -13.52 -16.26
C VAL A 437 -3.79 -13.66 -17.24
N GLY A 438 -2.79 -12.77 -17.13
CA GLY A 438 -1.59 -12.78 -17.98
C GLY A 438 -1.84 -12.37 -19.44
N LYS A 439 -2.97 -11.73 -19.73
CA LYS A 439 -3.28 -11.13 -21.03
C LYS A 439 -3.26 -9.61 -20.92
N PRO A 440 -3.10 -8.88 -22.05
CA PRO A 440 -3.09 -7.41 -22.05
C PRO A 440 -4.40 -6.77 -21.56
N ASP A 441 -5.50 -7.51 -21.58
CA ASP A 441 -6.81 -7.09 -21.08
C ASP A 441 -6.98 -7.27 -19.57
N SER A 442 -5.96 -7.82 -18.88
CA SER A 442 -5.95 -8.02 -17.44
C SER A 442 -5.74 -6.70 -16.70
N ALA A 443 -6.68 -6.32 -15.84
CA ALA A 443 -6.58 -5.10 -15.06
C ALA A 443 -7.26 -5.23 -13.70
N TYR A 444 -6.63 -4.60 -12.69
CA TYR A 444 -7.24 -4.40 -11.39
C TYR A 444 -7.88 -3.02 -11.29
N THR A 445 -9.03 -2.96 -10.64
CA THR A 445 -9.79 -1.74 -10.38
C THR A 445 -10.16 -1.70 -8.91
N VAL A 446 -10.19 -0.51 -8.30
CA VAL A 446 -10.65 -0.34 -6.93
C VAL A 446 -11.82 0.63 -6.87
N ASP A 447 -12.87 0.22 -6.18
CA ASP A 447 -14.02 1.05 -5.83
C ASP A 447 -13.89 1.47 -4.36
N LEU A 448 -13.96 2.77 -4.09
CA LEU A 448 -13.71 3.37 -2.78
C LEU A 448 -14.90 4.18 -2.30
N ARG A 449 -15.29 3.98 -1.03
CA ARG A 449 -16.37 4.69 -0.39
C ARG A 449 -15.87 5.97 0.30
N ARG A 450 -16.48 7.09 -0.01
CA ARG A 450 -16.30 8.34 0.74
C ARG A 450 -17.17 8.36 2.01
N PRO A 451 -16.77 9.08 3.08
CA PRO A 451 -17.63 9.26 4.27
C PRO A 451 -19.01 9.85 3.98
N THR A 452 -19.18 10.55 2.87
CA THR A 452 -20.49 11.05 2.37
C THR A 452 -21.41 9.97 1.82
N GLY A 453 -20.92 8.72 1.67
CA GLY A 453 -21.64 7.62 1.03
C GLY A 453 -21.44 7.51 -0.48
N GLN A 454 -20.79 8.47 -1.11
CA GLN A 454 -20.47 8.43 -2.55
C GLN A 454 -19.36 7.44 -2.84
N TRP A 455 -19.44 6.75 -4.00
CA TRP A 455 -18.46 5.79 -4.46
C TRP A 455 -17.66 6.33 -5.65
N TYR A 456 -16.37 6.00 -5.65
CA TYR A 456 -15.43 6.33 -6.70
C TYR A 456 -14.76 5.07 -7.20
N ARG A 457 -14.73 4.88 -8.50
CA ARG A 457 -13.96 3.85 -9.19
C ARG A 457 -12.64 4.42 -9.63
N ILE A 458 -11.55 3.76 -9.30
CA ILE A 458 -10.21 4.17 -9.70
C ILE A 458 -9.56 3.01 -10.44
N GLN A 459 -9.15 3.28 -11.67
CA GLN A 459 -8.32 2.41 -12.48
C GLN A 459 -7.17 3.23 -13.02
N ASP A 460 -5.96 2.99 -12.55
CA ASP A 460 -4.77 3.77 -12.87
C ASP A 460 -4.99 5.28 -12.64
N LEU A 461 -4.92 6.10 -13.69
CA LEU A 461 -5.17 7.54 -13.61
C LEU A 461 -6.64 7.92 -13.77
N ASN A 462 -7.49 6.99 -14.17
CA ASN A 462 -8.91 7.25 -14.35
C ASN A 462 -9.64 7.19 -13.01
N VAL A 463 -10.35 8.25 -12.67
CA VAL A 463 -11.19 8.38 -11.47
C VAL A 463 -12.58 8.79 -11.89
N GLU A 464 -13.55 7.94 -11.63
CA GLU A 464 -14.95 8.19 -11.95
C GLU A 464 -15.86 7.97 -10.73
N THR A 465 -16.98 8.71 -10.69
CA THR A 465 -18.04 8.44 -9.70
C THR A 465 -18.90 7.30 -10.19
N ILE A 466 -19.25 6.37 -9.31
CA ILE A 466 -20.11 5.24 -9.67
C ILE A 466 -21.31 5.13 -8.74
N ASP A 467 -22.38 4.56 -9.26
CA ASP A 467 -23.53 4.15 -8.48
C ASP A 467 -23.18 2.87 -7.68
N PRO A 468 -23.52 2.79 -6.38
CA PRO A 468 -23.31 1.57 -5.58
C PRO A 468 -23.88 0.29 -6.21
N GLN A 469 -24.95 0.38 -6.98
CA GLN A 469 -25.52 -0.77 -7.71
C GLN A 469 -24.58 -1.38 -8.74
N ARG A 470 -23.64 -0.60 -9.29
CA ARG A 470 -22.66 -1.08 -10.27
C ARG A 470 -21.51 -1.89 -9.65
N LEU A 471 -21.37 -1.87 -8.32
CA LEU A 471 -20.35 -2.67 -7.60
C LEU A 471 -20.58 -4.17 -7.80
N PHE A 472 -21.86 -4.60 -7.86
CA PHE A 472 -22.22 -6.02 -8.00
C PHE A 472 -21.98 -6.58 -9.40
N LEU A 473 -21.76 -5.73 -10.39
CA LEU A 473 -21.48 -6.13 -11.77
C LEU A 473 -19.98 -6.37 -12.01
N SER A 474 -19.15 -6.11 -11.01
CA SER A 474 -17.71 -6.33 -11.10
C SER A 474 -17.33 -7.69 -10.49
N GLU A 475 -16.30 -8.30 -11.03
CA GLU A 475 -15.75 -9.54 -10.49
C GLU A 475 -14.91 -9.24 -9.23
N THR A 476 -15.62 -9.01 -8.12
CA THR A 476 -15.03 -8.71 -6.81
C THR A 476 -13.96 -9.72 -6.43
N TYR A 477 -12.78 -9.25 -6.05
CA TYR A 477 -11.64 -10.08 -5.67
C TYR A 477 -11.23 -9.90 -4.21
N ILE A 478 -11.13 -8.64 -3.75
CA ILE A 478 -10.80 -8.32 -2.36
C ILE A 478 -11.77 -7.25 -1.85
N GLN A 479 -12.32 -7.46 -0.66
CA GLN A 479 -13.14 -6.48 0.03
C GLN A 479 -12.46 -6.07 1.33
N VAL A 480 -12.51 -4.77 1.65
CA VAL A 480 -12.11 -4.23 2.95
C VAL A 480 -13.32 -3.55 3.56
N SER A 481 -13.76 -4.05 4.71
CA SER A 481 -14.94 -3.56 5.41
C SER A 481 -14.61 -3.12 6.83
N ILE A 482 -15.28 -2.10 7.32
CA ILE A 482 -15.12 -1.56 8.69
C ILE A 482 -16.28 -2.01 9.55
N ILE A 483 -15.99 -2.41 10.79
CA ILE A 483 -17.05 -2.71 11.76
C ILE A 483 -17.86 -1.44 12.10
N ASN A 484 -19.18 -1.57 12.17
CA ASN A 484 -20.05 -0.44 12.51
C ASN A 484 -19.72 0.09 13.92
N SER A 485 -19.80 1.41 14.11
CA SER A 485 -19.41 2.09 15.35
C SER A 485 -20.24 1.67 16.58
N LEU A 486 -21.46 1.21 16.39
CA LEU A 486 -22.30 0.68 17.46
C LEU A 486 -21.78 -0.69 17.93
N ASP A 487 -21.43 -1.56 17.02
CA ASP A 487 -20.94 -2.91 17.29
C ASP A 487 -19.47 -2.90 17.74
N ALA A 488 -18.66 -1.91 17.31
CA ALA A 488 -17.28 -1.73 17.75
C ALA A 488 -17.11 -1.45 19.26
N LYS A 489 -18.10 -0.81 19.90
CA LYS A 489 -18.10 -0.58 21.35
C LYS A 489 -18.32 -1.88 22.10
N MET A 490 -19.15 -2.76 21.56
CA MET A 490 -19.48 -4.05 22.12
C MET A 490 -18.29 -5.03 22.05
N VAL A 491 -17.59 -5.08 20.91
CA VAL A 491 -16.37 -5.88 20.73
C VAL A 491 -15.26 -5.44 21.71
N LYS A 492 -15.04 -4.12 21.89
CA LYS A 492 -14.08 -3.62 22.88
C LYS A 492 -14.48 -3.92 24.33
N HIS A 493 -15.75 -4.02 24.62
CA HIS A 493 -16.22 -4.39 25.97
C HIS A 493 -15.88 -5.85 26.28
N LEU A 494 -16.06 -6.74 25.31
CA LEU A 494 -15.71 -8.17 25.42
C LEU A 494 -14.20 -8.40 25.58
N GLU A 495 -13.36 -7.65 24.85
CA GLU A 495 -11.91 -7.68 25.03
C GLU A 495 -11.44 -7.23 26.43
N ARG A 496 -12.20 -6.34 27.10
CA ARG A 496 -11.88 -5.83 28.44
C ARG A 496 -12.40 -6.70 29.58
N THR A 497 -13.49 -7.42 29.36
CA THR A 497 -14.13 -8.27 30.40
C THR A 497 -13.48 -9.65 30.53
N GLY A 498 -12.46 -9.95 29.72
CA GLY A 498 -11.54 -11.06 29.96
C GLY A 498 -12.24 -12.43 30.04
N TYR A 499 -13.07 -12.75 29.07
CA TYR A 499 -13.38 -14.16 28.84
C TYR A 499 -12.15 -14.81 28.17
N SER A 500 -11.23 -15.24 29.02
CA SER A 500 -10.09 -16.11 28.68
C SER A 500 -10.52 -17.57 28.70
#